data_266d3dc11acfdec7135f1e379868a890
#
_entry.id   266d3dc11acfdec7135f1e379868a890
#
_cell.length_a   1.000
_cell.length_b   1.000
_cell.length_c   1.000
_cell.angle_alpha   90.00
_cell.angle_beta   90.00
_cell.angle_gamma   90.00
#
_symmetry.space_group_name_H-M   'P 1'
#
loop_
_entity.id
_entity.type
_entity.pdbx_description
1 polymer ?
#
loop_
_entity_poly.entity_id
_entity_poly.type
_entity_poly.pdbx_seq_one_letter_code
_entity_poly.pdbx_strand_id
1 'polypeptide(L)'
;GIILKWPKVSKSKGYVIYRNNKKIATIKSNKIKNYTDKKVKAGKKYTYEIAPYTEVKGKKVLGVKSYKIRVKATKRNAKKINPARVVIPDFYYEDNYNVGLYESIKLHAKARVNKGLKKKKVYNSNLVWSSSDESLATVDQKGVVTANDNRKTGTVYITARAVNGVKKVIKVDVMDYMNPSKISKKVYVDEAIRPVLTTYHKQLTEIAEYFSYIDKCAYVK
;
A
#
# COMPACT_ATOMS: atom_id res chain seq x y z
N GLY A 1 1.88 -28.33 3.90
CA GLY A 1 1.70 -27.67 2.62
C GLY A 1 1.68 -26.16 2.72
N ILE A 2 1.81 -25.50 1.59
CA ILE A 2 1.62 -24.04 1.45
C ILE A 2 0.32 -23.84 0.68
N ILE A 3 -0.61 -23.08 1.26
CA ILE A 3 -1.86 -22.73 0.62
C ILE A 3 -1.69 -21.38 -0.06
N LEU A 4 -1.89 -21.34 -1.36
CA LEU A 4 -1.94 -20.13 -2.17
C LEU A 4 -3.39 -19.70 -2.34
N LYS A 5 -3.68 -18.40 -2.22
CA LYS A 5 -5.00 -17.83 -2.48
C LYS A 5 -4.83 -16.56 -3.31
N TRP A 6 -5.73 -16.33 -4.25
CA TRP A 6 -5.70 -15.15 -5.15
C TRP A 6 -7.11 -14.67 -5.47
N PRO A 7 -7.29 -13.41 -5.86
CA PRO A 7 -8.57 -12.91 -6.35
C PRO A 7 -8.92 -13.51 -7.71
N LYS A 8 -10.20 -13.51 -8.03
CA LYS A 8 -10.65 -13.87 -9.39
C LYS A 8 -10.15 -12.80 -10.38
N VAL A 9 -9.56 -13.25 -11.49
CA VAL A 9 -9.25 -12.39 -12.63
C VAL A 9 -10.37 -12.54 -13.66
N SER A 10 -11.03 -11.44 -13.97
CA SER A 10 -12.08 -11.42 -15.00
C SER A 10 -11.50 -11.81 -16.36
N LYS A 11 -12.31 -12.38 -17.25
CA LYS A 11 -11.91 -12.82 -18.61
C LYS A 11 -10.79 -13.88 -18.66
N SER A 12 -10.29 -14.37 -17.52
CA SER A 12 -9.36 -15.52 -17.53
C SER A 12 -10.12 -16.83 -17.58
N LYS A 13 -9.53 -17.86 -18.20
CA LYS A 13 -10.06 -19.22 -18.26
C LYS A 13 -9.55 -20.07 -17.08
N GLY A 14 -8.41 -19.68 -16.52
CA GLY A 14 -7.79 -20.35 -15.38
C GLY A 14 -6.46 -19.73 -15.01
N TYR A 15 -5.63 -20.49 -14.29
CA TYR A 15 -4.37 -20.00 -13.73
C TYR A 15 -3.25 -21.02 -13.91
N VAL A 16 -2.03 -20.52 -14.10
CA VAL A 16 -0.79 -21.31 -14.05
C VAL A 16 -0.02 -20.90 -12.81
N ILE A 17 0.40 -21.88 -12.03
CA ILE A 17 1.11 -21.68 -10.77
C ILE A 17 2.56 -22.07 -10.95
N TYR A 18 3.44 -21.18 -10.48
CA TYR A 18 4.88 -21.35 -10.52
C TYR A 18 5.45 -21.42 -9.10
N ARG A 19 6.41 -22.31 -8.89
CA ARG A 19 7.24 -22.39 -7.68
C ARG A 19 8.71 -22.36 -8.10
N ASN A 20 9.48 -21.43 -7.56
CA ASN A 20 10.90 -21.23 -7.90
C ASN A 20 11.10 -21.14 -9.43
N ASN A 21 10.28 -20.33 -10.09
CA ASN A 21 10.21 -20.11 -11.54
C ASN A 21 9.77 -21.33 -12.39
N LYS A 22 9.56 -22.52 -11.78
CA LYS A 22 9.08 -23.70 -12.48
C LYS A 22 7.56 -23.83 -12.34
N LYS A 23 6.88 -24.15 -13.43
CA LYS A 23 5.45 -24.45 -13.46
C LYS A 23 5.18 -25.70 -12.61
N ILE A 24 4.25 -25.62 -11.65
CA ILE A 24 3.87 -26.73 -10.78
C ILE A 24 2.41 -27.18 -10.95
N ALA A 25 1.54 -26.29 -11.42
CA ALA A 25 0.14 -26.63 -11.66
C ALA A 25 -0.50 -25.74 -12.71
N THR A 26 -1.58 -26.25 -13.31
CA THR A 26 -2.52 -25.48 -14.14
C THR A 26 -3.92 -25.68 -13.57
N ILE A 27 -4.58 -24.62 -13.21
CA ILE A 27 -5.97 -24.58 -12.74
C ILE A 27 -6.86 -24.24 -13.91
N LYS A 28 -7.73 -25.16 -14.35
CA LYS A 28 -8.55 -25.01 -15.56
C LYS A 28 -9.85 -24.22 -15.36
N SER A 29 -10.00 -23.52 -14.23
CA SER A 29 -11.19 -22.73 -13.92
C SER A 29 -10.81 -21.44 -13.20
N ASN A 30 -11.37 -20.31 -13.63
CA ASN A 30 -11.21 -19.03 -12.96
C ASN A 30 -12.05 -18.89 -11.67
N LYS A 31 -12.97 -19.83 -11.43
CA LYS A 31 -13.75 -19.90 -10.18
C LYS A 31 -12.91 -20.44 -9.02
N ILE A 32 -11.89 -21.25 -9.29
CA ILE A 32 -10.96 -21.79 -8.29
C ILE A 32 -9.92 -20.72 -7.96
N LYS A 33 -9.91 -20.27 -6.72
CA LYS A 33 -9.07 -19.15 -6.22
C LYS A 33 -8.06 -19.61 -5.16
N ASN A 34 -7.77 -20.89 -5.10
CA ASN A 34 -6.78 -21.45 -4.18
C ASN A 34 -6.08 -22.68 -4.77
N TYR A 35 -4.90 -22.97 -4.25
CA TYR A 35 -4.13 -24.16 -4.55
C TYR A 35 -3.28 -24.52 -3.34
N THR A 36 -3.19 -25.79 -3.00
CA THR A 36 -2.33 -26.28 -1.93
C THR A 36 -1.13 -27.02 -2.49
N ASP A 37 0.05 -26.43 -2.33
CA ASP A 37 1.29 -27.10 -2.64
C ASP A 37 1.69 -28.01 -1.48
N LYS A 38 1.44 -29.30 -1.64
CA LYS A 38 1.81 -30.33 -0.67
C LYS A 38 3.28 -30.77 -0.77
N LYS A 39 3.97 -30.48 -1.91
CA LYS A 39 5.35 -30.88 -2.17
C LYS A 39 6.37 -29.88 -1.64
N VAL A 40 6.20 -29.45 -0.38
CA VAL A 40 7.11 -28.52 0.30
C VAL A 40 7.66 -29.12 1.58
N LYS A 41 8.94 -28.86 1.84
CA LYS A 41 9.64 -29.32 3.06
C LYS A 41 9.62 -28.22 4.14
N ALA A 42 9.34 -28.57 5.39
CA ALA A 42 9.36 -27.65 6.51
C ALA A 42 10.70 -26.92 6.61
N GLY A 43 10.66 -25.62 6.96
CA GLY A 43 11.84 -24.78 7.09
C GLY A 43 12.44 -24.27 5.77
N LYS A 44 12.11 -24.83 4.61
CA LYS A 44 12.60 -24.37 3.31
C LYS A 44 11.84 -23.12 2.82
N LYS A 45 12.53 -22.29 2.04
CA LYS A 45 11.94 -21.10 1.37
C LYS A 45 11.55 -21.45 -0.06
N TYR A 46 10.42 -20.94 -0.50
CA TYR A 46 9.89 -21.10 -1.85
C TYR A 46 9.42 -19.74 -2.37
N THR A 47 9.54 -19.54 -3.66
CA THR A 47 9.01 -18.35 -4.33
C THR A 47 7.86 -18.78 -5.22
N TYR A 48 6.72 -18.09 -5.11
CA TYR A 48 5.53 -18.36 -5.91
C TYR A 48 5.15 -17.18 -6.77
N GLU A 49 4.63 -17.50 -7.96
CA GLU A 49 3.98 -16.58 -8.89
C GLU A 49 2.76 -17.28 -9.46
N ILE A 50 1.75 -16.53 -9.83
CA ILE A 50 0.52 -17.01 -10.46
C ILE A 50 0.28 -16.17 -11.70
N ALA A 51 0.04 -16.80 -12.84
CA ALA A 51 -0.37 -16.15 -14.08
C ALA A 51 -1.79 -16.57 -14.45
N PRO A 52 -2.72 -15.65 -14.67
CA PRO A 52 -3.97 -15.99 -15.32
C PRO A 52 -3.69 -16.41 -16.77
N TYR A 53 -4.56 -17.23 -17.35
CA TYR A 53 -4.49 -17.51 -18.78
C TYR A 53 -5.88 -17.46 -19.42
N THR A 54 -5.89 -17.18 -20.67
CA THR A 54 -7.05 -17.33 -21.55
C THR A 54 -6.72 -18.25 -22.74
N GLU A 55 -7.67 -18.52 -23.60
CA GLU A 55 -7.45 -19.24 -24.83
C GLU A 55 -7.88 -18.36 -26.02
N VAL A 56 -7.00 -18.21 -26.99
CA VAL A 56 -7.24 -17.49 -28.24
C VAL A 56 -6.98 -18.44 -29.37
N LYS A 57 -7.98 -18.70 -30.20
CA LYS A 57 -7.91 -19.68 -31.33
C LYS A 57 -7.34 -21.03 -30.85
N GLY A 58 -7.84 -21.56 -29.73
CA GLY A 58 -7.40 -22.82 -29.14
C GLY A 58 -6.02 -22.83 -28.50
N LYS A 59 -5.26 -21.75 -28.57
CA LYS A 59 -3.94 -21.62 -27.94
C LYS A 59 -4.03 -20.92 -26.60
N LYS A 60 -3.31 -21.46 -25.62
CA LYS A 60 -3.21 -20.85 -24.28
C LYS A 60 -2.32 -19.62 -24.33
N VAL A 61 -2.87 -18.47 -23.94
CA VAL A 61 -2.17 -17.20 -23.80
C VAL A 61 -2.10 -16.85 -22.32
N LEU A 62 -0.88 -16.64 -21.81
CA LEU A 62 -0.65 -16.26 -20.41
C LEU A 62 -0.80 -14.75 -20.25
N GLY A 63 -1.48 -14.34 -19.19
CA GLY A 63 -1.46 -12.96 -18.71
C GLY A 63 -0.22 -12.66 -17.88
N VAL A 64 -0.15 -11.44 -17.37
CA VAL A 64 0.95 -10.97 -16.50
C VAL A 64 0.99 -11.82 -15.23
N LYS A 65 2.20 -12.24 -14.84
CA LYS A 65 2.42 -12.94 -13.58
C LYS A 65 2.23 -12.00 -12.39
N SER A 66 1.73 -12.55 -11.29
CA SER A 66 1.73 -11.85 -10.01
C SER A 66 3.15 -11.50 -9.55
N TYR A 67 3.26 -10.60 -8.58
CA TYR A 67 4.52 -10.40 -7.86
C TYR A 67 5.05 -11.71 -7.27
N LYS A 68 6.37 -11.81 -7.20
CA LYS A 68 7.05 -12.93 -6.55
C LYS A 68 6.84 -12.89 -5.05
N ILE A 69 6.15 -13.88 -4.51
CA ILE A 69 5.94 -14.03 -3.07
C ILE A 69 6.90 -15.10 -2.54
N ARG A 70 7.86 -14.68 -1.71
CA ARG A 70 8.79 -15.62 -1.05
C ARG A 70 8.21 -16.06 0.29
N VAL A 71 8.03 -17.35 0.44
CA VAL A 71 7.40 -17.98 1.62
C VAL A 71 8.32 -19.04 2.23
N LYS A 72 8.50 -19.01 3.54
CA LYS A 72 9.09 -20.13 4.28
C LYS A 72 7.98 -21.08 4.74
N ALA A 73 8.11 -22.37 4.46
CA ALA A 73 7.17 -23.39 4.92
C ALA A 73 7.24 -23.52 6.46
N THR A 74 6.31 -22.89 7.16
CA THR A 74 6.28 -22.80 8.62
C THR A 74 4.87 -22.52 9.14
N LYS A 75 4.59 -22.88 10.39
CA LYS A 75 3.39 -22.46 11.12
C LYS A 75 3.53 -21.05 11.75
N ARG A 76 4.73 -20.45 11.75
CA ARG A 76 5.01 -19.14 12.36
C ARG A 76 4.78 -18.01 11.36
N ASN A 77 3.54 -17.75 11.05
CA ASN A 77 3.12 -16.66 10.16
C ASN A 77 2.71 -15.41 10.95
N ALA A 78 2.59 -14.29 10.28
CA ALA A 78 2.08 -13.07 10.87
C ALA A 78 0.66 -13.26 11.41
N LYS A 79 0.37 -12.75 12.60
CA LYS A 79 -0.99 -12.71 13.18
C LYS A 79 -1.61 -11.32 13.06
N LYS A 80 -0.77 -10.29 12.98
CA LYS A 80 -1.20 -8.90 12.76
C LYS A 80 -0.11 -8.10 12.09
N ILE A 81 -0.49 -6.98 11.53
CA ILE A 81 0.39 -5.95 11.00
C ILE A 81 0.28 -4.75 11.95
N ASN A 82 1.41 -4.23 12.40
CA ASN A 82 1.42 -2.99 13.17
C ASN A 82 0.96 -1.84 12.30
N PRO A 83 0.37 -0.79 12.92
CA PRO A 83 0.09 0.43 12.21
C PRO A 83 1.32 0.90 11.44
N ALA A 84 1.12 1.38 10.24
CA ALA A 84 2.16 2.10 9.54
C ALA A 84 2.50 3.35 10.36
N ARG A 85 3.78 3.63 10.54
CA ARG A 85 4.24 4.96 10.91
C ARG A 85 4.65 5.65 9.64
N VAL A 86 4.04 6.76 9.33
CA VAL A 86 4.60 7.71 8.37
C VAL A 86 5.64 8.51 9.14
N VAL A 87 6.86 8.53 8.64
CA VAL A 87 7.83 9.54 9.04
C VAL A 87 7.79 10.57 7.92
N ILE A 88 6.93 11.54 8.05
CA ILE A 88 7.07 12.81 7.34
C ILE A 88 8.04 13.61 8.20
N PRO A 89 9.14 14.11 7.68
CA PRO A 89 10.18 14.74 8.49
C PRO A 89 9.70 15.89 9.39
N ASP A 90 8.57 16.53 9.07
CA ASP A 90 8.16 17.78 9.73
C ASP A 90 6.70 17.85 10.21
N PHE A 91 5.88 16.79 10.03
CA PHE A 91 4.47 16.84 10.46
C PHE A 91 3.99 15.51 11.03
N TYR A 92 3.38 15.53 12.22
CA TYR A 92 2.73 14.38 12.85
C TYR A 92 1.22 14.49 12.68
N TYR A 93 0.61 13.42 12.12
CA TYR A 93 -0.83 13.28 12.07
C TYR A 93 -1.24 11.96 12.71
N GLU A 94 -2.19 12.00 13.63
CA GLU A 94 -2.86 10.80 14.13
C GLU A 94 -3.83 10.27 13.08
N ASP A 95 -3.61 9.02 12.68
CA ASP A 95 -4.50 8.17 11.87
C ASP A 95 -4.86 8.62 10.44
N ASN A 96 -4.53 9.81 9.98
CA ASN A 96 -4.72 10.25 8.61
C ASN A 96 -3.38 10.60 7.97
N TYR A 97 -3.06 9.92 6.88
CA TYR A 97 -1.88 10.20 6.09
C TYR A 97 -2.26 11.05 4.90
N ASN A 98 -1.54 12.12 4.67
CA ASN A 98 -1.73 12.99 3.53
C ASN A 98 -0.55 12.87 2.57
N VAL A 99 -0.81 12.98 1.29
CA VAL A 99 0.19 13.09 0.23
C VAL A 99 -0.23 14.21 -0.69
N GLY A 100 0.65 15.16 -0.93
CA GLY A 100 0.41 16.24 -1.90
C GLY A 100 0.43 15.71 -3.34
N LEU A 101 -0.26 16.41 -4.24
CA LEU A 101 -0.13 16.14 -5.67
C LEU A 101 1.36 16.19 -6.06
N TYR A 102 1.79 15.28 -6.93
CA TYR A 102 3.19 15.13 -7.37
C TYR A 102 4.17 14.67 -6.27
N GLU A 103 3.69 14.34 -5.07
CA GLU A 103 4.51 13.92 -3.94
C GLU A 103 4.43 12.41 -3.68
N SER A 104 5.32 11.95 -2.84
CA SER A 104 5.34 10.57 -2.37
C SER A 104 5.59 10.51 -0.87
N ILE A 105 4.87 9.61 -0.20
CA ILE A 105 5.09 9.30 1.21
C ILE A 105 5.45 7.84 1.38
N LYS A 106 6.28 7.53 2.37
CA LYS A 106 6.62 6.15 2.70
C LYS A 106 5.85 5.65 3.90
N LEU A 107 5.05 4.61 3.69
CA LEU A 107 4.37 3.91 4.76
C LEU A 107 5.26 2.83 5.35
N HIS A 108 5.43 2.84 6.68
CA HIS A 108 6.21 1.86 7.40
C HIS A 108 5.32 0.87 8.14
N ALA A 109 5.18 -0.33 7.62
CA ALA A 109 4.42 -1.39 8.28
C ALA A 109 5.29 -2.61 8.59
N LYS A 110 5.07 -3.23 9.73
CA LYS A 110 5.78 -4.45 10.16
C LYS A 110 4.78 -5.55 10.53
N ALA A 111 4.98 -6.73 9.96
CA ALA A 111 4.26 -7.92 10.36
C ALA A 111 4.72 -8.40 11.75
N ARG A 112 3.79 -8.72 12.64
CA ARG A 112 4.08 -9.23 14.01
C ARG A 112 3.28 -10.48 14.33
N VAL A 113 3.79 -11.29 15.30
CA VAL A 113 3.11 -12.50 15.74
C VAL A 113 2.04 -12.21 16.79
N ASN A 114 2.35 -11.39 17.81
CA ASN A 114 1.41 -11.02 18.88
C ASN A 114 1.79 -9.67 19.53
N LYS A 115 0.80 -9.06 20.23
CA LYS A 115 1.02 -7.93 21.15
C LYS A 115 1.63 -8.50 22.45
N GLY A 116 2.77 -8.03 22.88
CA GLY A 116 3.31 -8.31 24.21
C GLY A 116 4.28 -9.52 24.34
N LEU A 117 4.43 -10.37 23.36
CA LEU A 117 5.44 -11.43 23.45
C LEU A 117 6.81 -10.90 22.98
N LYS A 118 7.82 -11.03 23.86
CA LYS A 118 9.21 -10.69 23.56
C LYS A 118 9.58 -11.26 22.17
N LYS A 119 10.02 -10.41 21.30
CA LYS A 119 10.69 -10.57 19.99
C LYS A 119 10.71 -11.99 19.39
N LYS A 120 9.56 -12.67 19.24
CA LYS A 120 9.54 -13.92 18.48
C LYS A 120 9.71 -13.59 17.00
N LYS A 121 10.68 -14.25 16.35
CA LYS A 121 10.96 -14.10 14.93
C LYS A 121 9.71 -14.41 14.12
N VAL A 122 9.23 -13.43 13.34
CA VAL A 122 8.16 -13.62 12.36
C VAL A 122 8.80 -14.11 11.07
N TYR A 123 8.31 -15.23 10.55
CA TYR A 123 8.64 -15.69 9.22
C TYR A 123 7.59 -15.15 8.24
N ASN A 124 7.95 -15.05 6.96
CA ASN A 124 7.06 -14.53 5.93
C ASN A 124 6.53 -13.13 6.26
N SER A 125 7.44 -12.27 6.72
CA SER A 125 7.14 -10.90 7.16
C SER A 125 6.98 -9.92 6.00
N ASN A 126 7.23 -10.35 4.76
CA ASN A 126 7.05 -9.50 3.59
C ASN A 126 5.58 -9.14 3.43
N LEU A 127 5.34 -7.87 3.14
CA LEU A 127 4.03 -7.34 2.86
C LEU A 127 3.84 -7.18 1.35
N VAL A 128 2.62 -7.36 0.90
CA VAL A 128 2.15 -7.01 -0.44
C VAL A 128 1.30 -5.76 -0.28
N TRP A 129 1.62 -4.75 -1.04
CA TRP A 129 0.93 -3.47 -1.02
C TRP A 129 -0.01 -3.34 -2.20
N SER A 130 -1.13 -2.68 -1.99
CA SER A 130 -2.08 -2.34 -3.05
C SER A 130 -2.85 -1.08 -2.70
N SER A 131 -3.20 -0.30 -3.71
CA SER A 131 -4.09 0.85 -3.63
C SER A 131 -5.53 0.43 -3.92
N SER A 132 -6.51 1.13 -3.33
CA SER A 132 -7.92 0.96 -3.67
C SER A 132 -8.30 1.72 -4.95
N ASP A 133 -7.57 2.78 -5.25
CA ASP A 133 -7.74 3.60 -6.44
C ASP A 133 -6.38 4.11 -6.94
N GLU A 134 -5.86 3.42 -7.95
CA GLU A 134 -4.58 3.78 -8.58
C GLU A 134 -4.68 5.07 -9.44
N SER A 135 -5.90 5.56 -9.69
CA SER A 135 -6.09 6.85 -10.36
C SER A 135 -5.87 8.04 -9.43
N LEU A 136 -5.96 7.84 -8.11
CA LEU A 136 -5.64 8.84 -7.09
C LEU A 136 -4.19 8.72 -6.62
N ALA A 137 -3.80 7.52 -6.20
CA ALA A 137 -2.43 7.26 -5.78
C ALA A 137 -2.06 5.78 -5.99
N THR A 138 -0.84 5.55 -6.42
CA THR A 138 -0.22 4.23 -6.54
C THR A 138 0.57 3.88 -5.29
N VAL A 139 0.90 2.61 -5.10
CA VAL A 139 1.81 2.16 -4.04
C VAL A 139 2.77 1.09 -4.55
N ASP A 140 4.05 1.27 -4.30
CA ASP A 140 5.05 0.28 -4.65
C ASP A 140 5.16 -0.85 -3.59
N GLN A 141 5.93 -1.90 -3.90
CA GLN A 141 6.11 -3.01 -2.97
C GLN A 141 7.07 -2.71 -1.80
N LYS A 142 7.63 -1.50 -1.74
CA LYS A 142 8.37 -0.96 -0.59
C LYS A 142 7.48 -0.12 0.33
N GLY A 143 6.21 0.09 -0.05
CA GLY A 143 5.24 0.89 0.68
C GLY A 143 5.36 2.39 0.41
N VAL A 144 5.96 2.79 -0.71
CA VAL A 144 5.96 4.18 -1.16
C VAL A 144 4.66 4.44 -1.89
N VAL A 145 3.88 5.37 -1.37
CA VAL A 145 2.63 5.86 -1.97
C VAL A 145 2.96 7.12 -2.74
N THR A 146 2.60 7.15 -4.01
CA THR A 146 2.81 8.30 -4.90
C THR A 146 1.46 8.77 -5.41
N ALA A 147 1.15 10.05 -5.19
CA ALA A 147 -0.02 10.69 -5.76
C ALA A 147 0.14 10.83 -7.28
N ASN A 148 -0.95 10.65 -8.02
CA ASN A 148 -0.93 10.82 -9.46
C ASN A 148 -0.92 12.31 -9.85
N ASP A 149 -0.42 12.60 -11.03
CA ASP A 149 -0.27 13.95 -11.60
C ASP A 149 -1.52 14.47 -12.33
N ASN A 150 -2.63 13.77 -12.21
CA ASN A 150 -3.90 14.08 -12.88
C ASN A 150 -4.76 15.13 -12.14
N ARG A 151 -4.22 15.79 -11.11
CA ARG A 151 -4.87 16.79 -10.24
C ARG A 151 -6.13 16.28 -9.51
N LYS A 152 -6.36 14.97 -9.49
CA LYS A 152 -7.46 14.40 -8.69
C LYS A 152 -7.07 14.34 -7.23
N THR A 153 -7.95 14.82 -6.38
CA THR A 153 -7.83 14.76 -4.92
C THR A 153 -8.89 13.84 -4.36
N GLY A 154 -8.67 13.32 -3.17
CA GLY A 154 -9.63 12.45 -2.50
C GLY A 154 -8.97 11.44 -1.58
N THR A 155 -9.78 10.57 -1.01
CA THR A 155 -9.32 9.52 -0.10
C THR A 155 -9.04 8.23 -0.86
N VAL A 156 -7.87 7.65 -0.63
CA VAL A 156 -7.48 6.32 -1.10
C VAL A 156 -7.14 5.41 0.08
N TYR A 157 -7.43 4.14 -0.04
CA TYR A 157 -7.12 3.14 0.99
C TYR A 157 -5.96 2.26 0.53
N ILE A 158 -4.83 2.39 1.22
CA ILE A 158 -3.64 1.59 0.96
C ILE A 158 -3.67 0.35 1.85
N THR A 159 -3.61 -0.81 1.25
CA THR A 159 -3.64 -2.08 1.97
C THR A 159 -2.24 -2.70 2.03
N ALA A 160 -1.73 -2.89 3.25
CA ALA A 160 -0.57 -3.74 3.54
C ALA A 160 -1.06 -5.14 3.92
N ARG A 161 -0.71 -6.17 3.15
CA ARG A 161 -1.15 -7.55 3.36
C ARG A 161 0.03 -8.49 3.56
N ALA A 162 0.02 -9.26 4.63
CA ALA A 162 0.96 -10.35 4.84
C ALA A 162 0.60 -11.57 3.97
N VAL A 163 1.58 -12.41 3.69
CA VAL A 163 1.43 -13.58 2.81
C VAL A 163 0.36 -14.58 3.27
N ASN A 164 0.01 -14.60 4.55
CA ASN A 164 -1.06 -15.43 5.10
C ASN A 164 -2.43 -14.75 5.12
N GLY A 165 -2.58 -13.59 4.48
CA GLY A 165 -3.84 -12.88 4.31
C GLY A 165 -4.17 -11.86 5.41
N VAL A 166 -3.39 -11.79 6.49
CA VAL A 166 -3.55 -10.73 7.50
C VAL A 166 -3.25 -9.39 6.84
N LYS A 167 -4.15 -8.41 7.02
CA LYS A 167 -4.04 -7.10 6.38
C LYS A 167 -4.21 -5.95 7.37
N LYS A 168 -3.64 -4.81 7.05
CA LYS A 168 -3.93 -3.49 7.62
C LYS A 168 -4.30 -2.59 6.45
N VAL A 169 -5.39 -1.87 6.59
CA VAL A 169 -5.82 -0.82 5.67
C VAL A 169 -5.43 0.51 6.30
N ILE A 170 -4.89 1.39 5.49
CA ILE A 170 -4.38 2.70 5.87
C ILE A 170 -5.10 3.71 4.98
N LYS A 171 -5.76 4.68 5.59
CA LYS A 171 -6.37 5.79 4.88
C LYS A 171 -5.27 6.78 4.49
N VAL A 172 -5.28 7.22 3.25
CA VAL A 172 -4.39 8.27 2.73
C VAL A 172 -5.25 9.28 2.00
N ASP A 173 -5.12 10.54 2.34
CA ASP A 173 -5.80 11.62 1.65
C ASP A 173 -4.83 12.27 0.66
N VAL A 174 -5.20 12.28 -0.63
CA VAL A 174 -4.48 12.97 -1.69
C VAL A 174 -4.95 14.42 -1.71
N MET A 175 -4.04 15.34 -1.47
CA MET A 175 -4.33 16.76 -1.24
C MET A 175 -3.72 17.62 -2.35
N ASP A 176 -4.44 18.66 -2.73
CA ASP A 176 -3.91 19.72 -3.55
C ASP A 176 -3.52 20.91 -2.66
N TYR A 177 -2.26 20.92 -2.21
CA TYR A 177 -1.75 21.98 -1.34
C TYR A 177 -1.62 23.34 -2.07
N MET A 178 -1.66 23.32 -3.40
CA MET A 178 -1.65 24.54 -4.22
C MET A 178 -3.06 25.15 -4.37
N ASN A 179 -4.10 24.43 -3.89
CA ASN A 179 -5.48 24.92 -3.91
C ASN A 179 -6.07 24.92 -2.49
N PRO A 180 -5.94 26.03 -1.75
CA PRO A 180 -6.36 26.12 -0.35
C PRO A 180 -7.85 25.88 -0.13
N SER A 181 -8.69 26.12 -1.12
CA SER A 181 -10.15 25.88 -1.02
C SER A 181 -10.50 24.40 -0.87
N LYS A 182 -9.59 23.48 -1.23
CA LYS A 182 -9.75 22.03 -1.14
C LYS A 182 -9.06 21.40 0.08
N ILE A 183 -8.32 22.20 0.85
CA ILE A 183 -7.68 21.71 2.08
C ILE A 183 -8.74 21.60 3.16
N SER A 184 -8.90 20.41 3.74
CA SER A 184 -9.80 20.22 4.88
C SER A 184 -9.37 21.12 6.05
N LYS A 185 -10.33 21.75 6.73
CA LYS A 185 -10.10 22.64 7.90
C LYS A 185 -9.44 21.95 9.10
N LYS A 186 -9.24 20.64 9.07
CA LYS A 186 -8.60 19.87 10.15
C LYS A 186 -7.18 19.47 9.78
N VAL A 187 -6.29 20.44 9.72
CA VAL A 187 -4.85 20.20 9.77
C VAL A 187 -4.46 20.23 11.25
N TYR A 188 -4.11 19.08 11.79
CA TYR A 188 -3.59 18.99 13.15
C TYR A 188 -2.09 19.28 13.11
N VAL A 189 -1.70 20.35 13.74
CA VAL A 189 -0.32 20.76 13.88
C VAL A 189 0.15 20.31 15.26
N ASP A 190 1.32 19.70 15.34
CA ASP A 190 1.97 19.38 16.61
C ASP A 190 2.04 20.63 17.51
N GLU A 191 1.70 20.49 18.78
CA GLU A 191 1.69 21.62 19.72
C GLU A 191 3.07 22.25 19.88
N ALA A 192 4.14 21.48 19.70
CA ALA A 192 5.51 22.00 19.78
C ALA A 192 5.84 23.00 18.66
N ILE A 193 5.26 22.83 17.48
CA ILE A 193 5.50 23.73 16.33
C ILE A 193 4.40 24.79 16.16
N ARG A 194 3.29 24.67 16.88
CA ARG A 194 2.16 25.63 16.81
C ARG A 194 2.59 27.07 17.05
N PRO A 195 3.42 27.40 18.08
CA PRO A 195 3.88 28.78 18.30
C PRO A 195 4.68 29.33 17.12
N VAL A 196 5.56 28.49 16.54
CA VAL A 196 6.37 28.83 15.39
C VAL A 196 5.48 29.14 14.18
N LEU A 197 4.54 28.24 13.87
CA LEU A 197 3.59 28.43 12.79
C LEU A 197 2.69 29.67 12.99
N THR A 198 2.28 29.96 14.22
CA THR A 198 1.50 31.17 14.51
C THR A 198 2.29 32.43 14.20
N THR A 199 3.58 32.46 14.54
CA THR A 199 4.47 33.57 14.22
C THR A 199 4.67 33.72 12.71
N TYR A 200 4.97 32.61 12.02
CA TYR A 200 5.08 32.63 10.56
C TYR A 200 3.76 32.96 9.87
N HIS A 201 2.65 32.48 10.38
CA HIS A 201 1.33 32.83 9.85
C HIS A 201 1.07 34.33 9.91
N LYS A 202 1.40 34.98 11.03
CA LYS A 202 1.29 36.43 11.16
C LYS A 202 2.14 37.17 10.11
N GLN A 203 3.41 36.78 9.96
CA GLN A 203 4.30 37.35 8.96
C GLN A 203 3.80 37.11 7.52
N LEU A 204 3.31 35.91 7.24
CA LEU A 204 2.77 35.57 5.91
C LEU A 204 1.47 36.34 5.64
N THR A 205 0.64 36.59 6.66
CA THR A 205 -0.58 37.39 6.53
C THR A 205 -0.21 38.84 6.17
N GLU A 206 0.78 39.41 6.84
CA GLU A 206 1.29 40.74 6.53
C GLU A 206 1.86 40.82 5.11
N ILE A 207 2.61 39.82 4.67
CA ILE A 207 3.11 39.67 3.29
C ILE A 207 1.96 39.54 2.29
N ALA A 208 0.94 38.78 2.59
CA ALA A 208 -0.19 38.54 1.71
C ALA A 208 -1.07 39.76 1.58
N GLU A 209 -1.23 40.56 2.64
CA GLU A 209 -1.88 41.86 2.59
C GLU A 209 -1.11 42.81 1.68
N TYR A 210 0.22 42.81 1.77
CA TYR A 210 1.09 43.58 0.89
C TYR A 210 0.99 43.13 -0.57
N PHE A 211 0.90 41.80 -0.80
CA PHE A 211 0.72 41.21 -2.12
C PHE A 211 -0.73 40.78 -2.39
N SER A 212 -1.69 41.62 -2.05
CA SER A 212 -3.13 41.31 -2.16
C SER A 212 -3.61 40.96 -3.58
N TYR A 213 -2.83 41.29 -4.59
CA TYR A 213 -3.03 40.89 -5.98
C TYR A 213 -2.59 39.47 -6.28
N ILE A 214 -1.73 38.86 -5.43
CA ILE A 214 -1.38 37.45 -5.51
C ILE A 214 -2.46 36.70 -4.74
N ASP A 215 -3.59 36.48 -5.40
CA ASP A 215 -4.72 35.83 -4.75
C ASP A 215 -4.32 34.45 -4.26
N LYS A 216 -4.34 34.28 -2.91
CA LYS A 216 -4.49 32.99 -2.29
C LYS A 216 -3.27 32.09 -2.30
N CYS A 217 -2.17 32.64 -1.90
CA CYS A 217 -1.09 31.79 -1.43
C CYS A 217 -1.64 30.81 -0.35
N ALA A 218 -1.53 29.52 -0.57
CA ALA A 218 -2.07 28.48 0.30
C ALA A 218 -1.59 28.55 1.76
N TYR A 219 -0.56 29.35 2.00
CA TYR A 219 0.08 29.56 3.31
C TYR A 219 -0.56 30.65 4.17
N VAL A 220 -1.56 31.35 3.66
CA VAL A 220 -2.10 32.56 4.32
C VAL A 220 -3.53 32.36 4.82
N LYS A 221 -4.14 31.25 4.48
CA LYS A 221 -5.49 30.92 4.97
C LYS A 221 -5.45 29.61 5.78
#